data_571a0488aea874a55636a2019f019423
#
_entry.id   571a0488aea874a55636a2019f019423
#
_cell.length_a   1.000
_cell.length_b   1.000
_cell.length_c   1.000
_cell.angle_alpha   90.00
_cell.angle_beta   90.00
_cell.angle_gamma   90.00
#
_symmetry.space_group_name_H-M   'P 1'
#
loop_
_entity.id
_entity.type
_entity.pdbx_description
1 polymer ?
#
loop_
_entity_poly.entity_id
_entity_poly.type
_entity_poly.pdbx_seq_one_letter_code
_entity_poly.pdbx_strand_id
1 'polypeptide(L)'
;MYTDNKEVRKRGVTMKRKLWIFIGVFVVLLGGYFLLFREKSYKVEVEKVNPKIQRLMSTDKQHFLTKHEFHTKETAERKDLLKFFIETRLKTDGGFLTNYLPDAERKDVATGHELLSESSGLYLRNLAFDTQGRFDNFYKQTKDTFYDGVQFSYRIDEQGNKYNVNASIDDLRIIRSLIEAGGHFKTDQYDQEIKKLGKSFMKTSMKDNILIDFYDSKSKQQSSETSLFYIDLITLGYLYKEFGISADYLQYHYQLIDDGYISDDLPLYQTKFNHQTNKYENNGTLNIIESLLTIVHLSEVGMAKQTSIDFVRKQVQQGTLFNSYDLNGSPVDKNQYAASYAIAALIGVAENDKELYRAAITVLNNFQIMDSSSPIYGGFGDKVTKQVYSYNNLMALLAYDF
;
A
#
# COMPACT_ATOMS: atom_id res chain seq x y z
N MET A 1 76.82 23.84 -30.34
CA MET A 1 75.82 24.24 -29.39
C MET A 1 74.49 24.52 -30.14
N TYR A 2 73.93 23.54 -30.88
CA TYR A 2 72.70 23.71 -31.66
C TYR A 2 72.08 22.36 -32.01
N THR A 3 71.75 21.54 -30.97
CA THR A 3 71.09 20.26 -31.21
C THR A 3 69.94 19.96 -30.17
N ASP A 4 69.70 20.88 -29.22
CA ASP A 4 68.81 20.54 -28.07
C ASP A 4 67.35 21.05 -28.19
N ASN A 5 67.06 21.88 -29.20
CA ASN A 5 65.74 22.54 -29.29
C ASN A 5 64.72 21.77 -30.15
N LYS A 6 65.08 20.71 -30.87
CA LYS A 6 64.15 19.93 -31.70
C LYS A 6 63.47 18.74 -30.90
N GLU A 7 64.19 18.16 -29.94
CA GLU A 7 63.69 17.06 -29.15
C GLU A 7 62.67 17.50 -28.10
N VAL A 8 62.86 18.65 -27.45
CA VAL A 8 61.92 19.22 -26.46
C VAL A 8 60.60 19.60 -27.15
N ARG A 9 60.61 20.12 -28.36
CA ARG A 9 59.40 20.44 -29.14
C ARG A 9 58.66 19.20 -29.59
N LYS A 10 59.30 18.08 -29.94
CA LYS A 10 58.65 16.81 -30.28
C LYS A 10 58.03 16.13 -29.08
N ARG A 11 58.66 16.17 -27.90
CA ARG A 11 58.09 15.63 -26.65
C ARG A 11 56.85 16.42 -26.20
N GLY A 12 56.83 17.73 -26.31
CA GLY A 12 55.66 18.57 -25.94
C GLY A 12 54.45 18.35 -26.84
N VAL A 13 54.67 18.13 -28.16
CA VAL A 13 53.56 17.85 -29.11
C VAL A 13 52.98 16.43 -28.90
N THR A 14 53.85 15.45 -28.61
CA THR A 14 53.40 14.05 -28.32
C THR A 14 52.66 13.96 -26.98
N MET A 15 53.07 14.73 -25.98
CA MET A 15 52.38 14.77 -24.66
C MET A 15 51.01 15.45 -24.75
N LYS A 16 50.91 16.58 -25.50
CA LYS A 16 49.62 17.23 -25.77
C LYS A 16 48.66 16.31 -26.56
N ARG A 17 49.17 15.60 -27.57
CA ARG A 17 48.37 14.65 -28.36
C ARG A 17 47.88 13.47 -27.51
N LYS A 18 48.70 12.91 -26.61
CA LYS A 18 48.31 11.87 -25.65
C LYS A 18 47.27 12.39 -24.65
N LEU A 19 47.41 13.65 -24.19
CA LEU A 19 46.43 14.26 -23.27
C LEU A 19 45.05 14.44 -23.93
N TRP A 20 45.01 14.88 -25.20
CA TRP A 20 43.75 15.02 -25.93
C TRP A 20 43.08 13.67 -26.24
N ILE A 21 43.87 12.62 -26.49
CA ILE A 21 43.35 11.25 -26.65
C ILE A 21 42.77 10.74 -25.32
N PHE A 22 43.46 10.99 -24.19
CA PHE A 22 42.97 10.61 -22.85
C PHE A 22 41.67 11.34 -22.47
N ILE A 23 41.59 12.65 -22.76
CA ILE A 23 40.38 13.45 -22.56
C ILE A 23 39.24 12.94 -23.45
N GLY A 24 39.50 12.65 -24.72
CA GLY A 24 38.53 12.11 -25.65
C GLY A 24 37.97 10.75 -25.23
N VAL A 25 38.83 9.83 -24.76
CA VAL A 25 38.43 8.52 -24.23
C VAL A 25 37.66 8.67 -22.93
N PHE A 26 38.04 9.59 -22.05
CA PHE A 26 37.35 9.85 -20.79
C PHE A 26 35.95 10.44 -21.02
N VAL A 27 35.79 11.35 -21.99
CA VAL A 27 34.48 11.91 -22.39
C VAL A 27 33.59 10.85 -23.04
N VAL A 28 34.15 9.94 -23.84
CA VAL A 28 33.40 8.82 -24.44
C VAL A 28 33.02 7.80 -23.39
N LEU A 29 33.90 7.51 -22.42
CA LEU A 29 33.58 6.61 -21.30
C LEU A 29 32.55 7.23 -20.34
N LEU A 30 32.65 8.54 -20.02
CA LEU A 30 31.64 9.27 -19.27
C LEU A 30 30.31 9.34 -20.02
N GLY A 31 30.34 9.64 -21.32
CA GLY A 31 29.13 9.63 -22.16
C GLY A 31 28.52 8.26 -22.27
N GLY A 32 29.31 7.20 -22.42
CA GLY A 32 28.88 5.81 -22.40
C GLY A 32 28.31 5.39 -21.03
N TYR A 33 28.97 5.82 -19.95
CA TYR A 33 28.48 5.63 -18.59
C TYR A 33 27.12 6.34 -18.37
N PHE A 34 27.01 7.61 -18.77
CA PHE A 34 25.74 8.36 -18.71
C PHE A 34 24.64 7.74 -19.59
N LEU A 35 24.98 7.16 -20.75
CA LEU A 35 24.00 6.48 -21.61
C LEU A 35 23.59 5.11 -21.06
N LEU A 36 24.50 4.39 -20.42
CA LEU A 36 24.25 3.07 -19.80
C LEU A 36 23.49 3.18 -18.46
N PHE A 37 23.67 4.29 -17.74
CA PHE A 37 23.04 4.56 -16.44
C PHE A 37 21.93 5.62 -16.52
N ARG A 38 21.53 6.03 -17.72
CA ARG A 38 20.35 6.89 -17.87
C ARG A 38 19.13 6.07 -17.43
N GLU A 39 18.61 6.40 -16.25
CA GLU A 39 17.37 5.81 -15.79
C GLU A 39 16.31 5.90 -16.90
N LYS A 40 15.75 4.75 -17.27
CA LYS A 40 14.68 4.69 -18.26
C LYS A 40 13.50 5.49 -17.73
N SER A 41 13.13 6.57 -18.39
CA SER A 41 11.87 7.26 -18.12
C SER A 41 10.71 6.32 -18.50
N TYR A 42 9.72 6.19 -17.62
CA TYR A 42 8.52 5.42 -17.91
C TYR A 42 7.62 6.23 -18.85
N LYS A 43 7.24 5.63 -19.96
CA LYS A 43 6.32 6.24 -20.91
C LYS A 43 4.91 5.71 -20.65
N VAL A 44 3.99 6.62 -20.49
CA VAL A 44 2.55 6.32 -20.42
C VAL A 44 1.96 6.51 -21.81
N GLU A 45 1.42 5.44 -22.36
CA GLU A 45 0.66 5.46 -23.62
C GLU A 45 -0.78 5.07 -23.30
N VAL A 46 -1.69 6.02 -23.45
CA VAL A 46 -3.13 5.84 -23.21
C VAL A 46 -3.88 6.30 -24.43
N GLU A 47 -4.61 5.41 -25.08
CA GLU A 47 -5.42 5.75 -26.24
C GLU A 47 -6.60 6.64 -25.86
N LYS A 48 -7.27 6.33 -24.75
CA LYS A 48 -8.43 7.06 -24.25
C LYS A 48 -8.61 6.89 -22.76
N VAL A 49 -8.93 8.00 -22.08
CA VAL A 49 -9.29 7.97 -20.66
C VAL A 49 -10.74 7.49 -20.49
N ASN A 50 -10.93 6.50 -19.63
CA ASN A 50 -12.26 6.01 -19.26
C ASN A 50 -13.05 7.14 -18.55
N PRO A 51 -14.33 7.36 -18.88
CA PRO A 51 -15.13 8.39 -18.21
C PRO A 51 -15.25 8.25 -16.70
N LYS A 52 -15.15 7.02 -16.15
CA LYS A 52 -15.11 6.82 -14.68
C LYS A 52 -13.79 7.31 -14.10
N ILE A 53 -12.66 7.02 -14.75
CA ILE A 53 -11.33 7.55 -14.36
C ILE A 53 -11.31 9.09 -14.47
N GLN A 54 -11.85 9.65 -15.55
CA GLN A 54 -11.93 11.11 -15.69
C GLN A 54 -12.72 11.76 -14.54
N ARG A 55 -13.79 11.10 -14.05
CA ARG A 55 -14.58 11.59 -12.91
C ARG A 55 -13.80 11.59 -11.60
N LEU A 56 -12.85 10.65 -11.41
CA LEU A 56 -12.00 10.64 -10.22
C LEU A 56 -11.14 11.90 -10.09
N MET A 57 -10.84 12.57 -11.20
CA MET A 57 -10.15 13.87 -11.20
C MET A 57 -10.99 15.01 -10.62
N SER A 58 -12.25 14.78 -10.28
CA SER A 58 -13.11 15.73 -9.55
C SER A 58 -13.42 15.29 -8.11
N THR A 59 -12.78 14.23 -7.62
CA THR A 59 -12.95 13.72 -6.26
C THR A 59 -12.64 14.78 -5.21
N ASP A 60 -13.49 14.89 -4.20
CA ASP A 60 -13.30 15.70 -3.00
C ASP A 60 -13.41 14.84 -1.73
N LYS A 61 -13.26 15.45 -0.56
CA LYS A 61 -13.31 14.74 0.73
C LYS A 61 -14.61 13.95 0.95
N GLN A 62 -15.74 14.40 0.37
CA GLN A 62 -17.03 13.74 0.55
C GLN A 62 -17.14 12.40 -0.19
N HIS A 63 -16.37 12.22 -1.25
CA HIS A 63 -16.33 10.97 -2.02
C HIS A 63 -15.67 9.82 -1.25
N PHE A 64 -14.91 10.13 -0.18
CA PHE A 64 -14.30 9.12 0.68
C PHE A 64 -15.23 8.64 1.81
N LEU A 65 -16.38 9.29 1.97
CA LEU A 65 -17.33 8.93 3.00
C LEU A 65 -18.33 7.90 2.47
N THR A 66 -18.27 6.70 2.99
CA THR A 66 -19.26 5.67 2.71
C THR A 66 -20.58 6.02 3.40
N LYS A 67 -21.70 5.93 2.65
CA LYS A 67 -23.05 6.23 3.15
C LYS A 67 -23.79 4.99 3.62
N HIS A 68 -23.17 3.81 3.59
CA HIS A 68 -23.84 2.56 3.87
C HIS A 68 -23.54 2.11 5.30
N GLU A 69 -24.60 1.93 6.08
CA GLU A 69 -24.57 1.39 7.43
C GLU A 69 -25.20 0.00 7.39
N PHE A 70 -24.38 -1.04 7.41
CA PHE A 70 -24.83 -2.43 7.35
C PHE A 70 -24.69 -3.15 8.69
N HIS A 71 -24.00 -2.54 9.65
CA HIS A 71 -23.74 -3.11 10.98
C HIS A 71 -25.02 -3.48 11.73
N THR A 72 -24.91 -4.42 12.63
CA THR A 72 -25.97 -4.88 13.51
C THR A 72 -25.57 -4.63 14.96
N LYS A 73 -26.50 -4.85 15.91
CA LYS A 73 -26.17 -4.81 17.34
C LYS A 73 -25.05 -5.80 17.69
N GLU A 74 -25.08 -7.02 17.14
CA GLU A 74 -24.03 -8.01 17.35
C GLU A 74 -22.68 -7.50 16.83
N THR A 75 -22.65 -6.90 15.64
CA THR A 75 -21.43 -6.32 15.06
C THR A 75 -20.87 -5.25 15.97
N ALA A 76 -21.70 -4.37 16.53
CA ALA A 76 -21.26 -3.31 17.46
C ALA A 76 -20.67 -3.89 18.76
N GLU A 77 -21.30 -4.90 19.37
CA GLU A 77 -20.77 -5.57 20.57
C GLU A 77 -19.42 -6.24 20.32
N ARG A 78 -19.26 -6.90 19.16
CA ARG A 78 -18.00 -7.54 18.74
C ARG A 78 -16.90 -6.52 18.44
N LYS A 79 -17.26 -5.41 17.81
CA LYS A 79 -16.38 -4.26 17.56
C LYS A 79 -15.83 -3.69 18.87
N ASP A 80 -16.70 -3.45 19.86
CA ASP A 80 -16.28 -2.91 21.16
C ASP A 80 -15.29 -3.83 21.87
N LEU A 81 -15.56 -5.15 21.84
CA LEU A 81 -14.66 -6.15 22.40
C LEU A 81 -13.31 -6.20 21.67
N LEU A 82 -13.33 -6.15 20.34
CA LEU A 82 -12.12 -6.10 19.51
C LEU A 82 -11.31 -4.83 19.77
N LYS A 83 -11.99 -3.68 19.84
CA LYS A 83 -11.36 -2.39 20.13
C LYS A 83 -10.67 -2.41 21.50
N PHE A 84 -11.34 -2.96 22.51
CA PHE A 84 -10.74 -3.15 23.83
C PHE A 84 -9.48 -4.03 23.76
N PHE A 85 -9.53 -5.16 23.04
CA PHE A 85 -8.36 -6.03 22.85
C PHE A 85 -7.21 -5.28 22.15
N ILE A 86 -7.47 -4.61 21.03
CA ILE A 86 -6.45 -3.85 20.29
C ILE A 86 -5.80 -2.80 21.18
N GLU A 87 -6.60 -2.00 21.88
CA GLU A 87 -6.11 -0.87 22.70
C GLU A 87 -5.36 -1.32 23.97
N THR A 88 -5.66 -2.50 24.50
CA THR A 88 -5.03 -2.98 25.74
C THR A 88 -3.93 -4.02 25.54
N ARG A 89 -3.85 -4.66 24.37
CA ARG A 89 -2.93 -5.77 24.12
C ARG A 89 -1.96 -5.56 22.97
N LEU A 90 -2.35 -4.79 21.95
CA LEU A 90 -1.51 -4.57 20.78
C LEU A 90 -0.96 -3.14 20.71
N LYS A 91 -1.70 -2.15 21.25
CA LYS A 91 -1.30 -0.74 21.17
C LYS A 91 -0.16 -0.43 22.14
N THR A 92 0.80 0.36 21.67
CA THR A 92 1.93 0.92 22.42
C THR A 92 1.99 2.43 22.26
N ASP A 93 2.94 3.08 22.93
CA ASP A 93 3.20 4.51 22.75
C ASP A 93 3.74 4.85 21.34
N GLY A 94 4.25 3.88 20.59
CA GLY A 94 4.78 4.06 19.23
C GLY A 94 3.82 3.63 18.09
N GLY A 95 2.76 2.89 18.40
CA GLY A 95 1.88 2.29 17.38
C GLY A 95 1.35 0.95 17.84
N PHE A 96 1.40 -0.06 16.98
CA PHE A 96 0.89 -1.41 17.28
C PHE A 96 1.97 -2.46 17.09
N LEU A 97 2.07 -3.39 18.05
CA LEU A 97 2.88 -4.59 17.91
C LEU A 97 2.42 -5.35 16.65
N THR A 98 3.34 -5.77 15.81
CA THR A 98 3.03 -6.56 14.62
C THR A 98 2.37 -7.88 15.01
N ASN A 99 2.87 -8.53 16.08
CA ASN A 99 2.28 -9.70 16.69
C ASN A 99 2.19 -9.53 18.22
N TYR A 100 1.13 -10.05 18.82
CA TYR A 100 0.96 -10.09 20.29
C TYR A 100 2.12 -10.80 21.00
N LEU A 101 2.62 -11.89 20.40
CA LEU A 101 3.77 -12.62 20.94
C LEU A 101 5.08 -12.03 20.41
N PRO A 102 6.14 -11.99 21.25
CA PRO A 102 7.48 -11.70 20.77
C PRO A 102 7.97 -12.86 19.90
N ASP A 103 8.33 -12.56 18.67
CA ASP A 103 8.95 -13.51 17.75
C ASP A 103 10.44 -13.17 17.57
N ALA A 104 11.22 -14.12 17.07
CA ALA A 104 12.60 -13.82 16.69
C ALA A 104 12.61 -12.83 15.52
N GLU A 105 13.44 -11.79 15.64
CA GLU A 105 13.61 -10.77 14.60
C GLU A 105 14.05 -11.43 13.29
N ARG A 106 13.42 -11.03 12.18
CA ARG A 106 13.72 -11.48 10.82
C ARG A 106 14.01 -10.28 9.93
N LYS A 107 14.94 -10.44 8.99
CA LYS A 107 15.30 -9.34 8.07
C LYS A 107 14.27 -9.13 6.97
N ASP A 108 13.66 -10.21 6.52
CA ASP A 108 12.77 -10.28 5.35
C ASP A 108 11.31 -10.01 5.66
N VAL A 109 10.88 -10.20 6.91
CA VAL A 109 9.50 -10.07 7.36
C VAL A 109 9.46 -9.35 8.71
N ALA A 110 8.57 -8.37 8.85
CA ALA A 110 8.28 -7.77 10.15
C ALA A 110 7.49 -8.77 11.02
N THR A 111 7.87 -8.88 12.28
CA THR A 111 7.25 -9.83 13.22
C THR A 111 7.41 -9.36 14.66
N GLY A 112 6.83 -10.09 15.58
CA GLY A 112 6.97 -9.84 17.02
C GLY A 112 6.52 -8.45 17.44
N HIS A 113 7.33 -7.80 18.25
CA HIS A 113 7.03 -6.50 18.82
C HIS A 113 7.50 -5.30 17.96
N GLU A 114 7.89 -5.54 16.73
CA GLU A 114 8.16 -4.47 15.78
C GLU A 114 6.87 -3.70 15.44
N LEU A 115 7.03 -2.44 14.99
CA LEU A 115 5.92 -1.57 14.64
C LEU A 115 5.89 -1.31 13.13
N LEU A 116 4.69 -1.31 12.54
CA LEU A 116 4.47 -1.01 11.14
C LEU A 116 3.60 0.23 10.95
N SER A 117 3.99 1.09 9.99
CA SER A 117 3.15 2.22 9.55
C SER A 117 1.82 1.75 8.95
N GLU A 118 1.79 0.55 8.37
CA GLU A 118 0.58 -0.14 7.92
C GLU A 118 -0.49 -0.21 9.00
N SER A 119 -0.13 -0.71 10.18
CA SER A 119 -1.05 -0.84 11.31
C SER A 119 -1.54 0.53 11.79
N SER A 120 -0.65 1.52 11.85
CA SER A 120 -1.03 2.88 12.24
C SER A 120 -1.95 3.52 11.20
N GLY A 121 -1.69 3.33 9.90
CA GLY A 121 -2.55 3.83 8.82
C GLY A 121 -3.96 3.21 8.85
N LEU A 122 -4.09 1.91 9.11
CA LEU A 122 -5.39 1.24 9.26
C LEU A 122 -6.17 1.78 10.46
N TYR A 123 -5.51 1.97 11.60
CA TYR A 123 -6.17 2.51 12.79
C TYR A 123 -6.56 3.99 12.61
N LEU A 124 -5.75 4.78 11.90
CA LEU A 124 -6.12 6.14 11.53
C LEU A 124 -7.38 6.19 10.68
N ARG A 125 -7.53 5.29 9.71
CA ARG A 125 -8.76 5.20 8.92
C ARG A 125 -9.98 4.86 9.78
N ASN A 126 -9.84 3.96 10.75
CA ASN A 126 -10.90 3.70 11.74
C ASN A 126 -11.20 4.96 12.57
N LEU A 127 -10.18 5.66 13.10
CA LEU A 127 -10.35 6.87 13.89
C LEU A 127 -10.91 8.06 13.09
N ALA A 128 -10.78 8.08 11.78
CA ALA A 128 -11.38 9.10 10.91
C ALA A 128 -12.92 9.16 11.04
N PHE A 129 -13.55 8.08 11.52
CA PHE A 129 -14.98 7.99 11.78
C PHE A 129 -15.34 7.95 13.29
N ASP A 130 -14.38 8.17 14.18
CA ASP A 130 -14.59 8.23 15.65
C ASP A 130 -14.73 9.70 16.11
N THR A 131 -13.83 10.20 16.92
CA THR A 131 -13.79 11.58 17.39
C THR A 131 -12.53 12.28 16.93
N GLN A 132 -12.66 13.56 16.57
CA GLN A 132 -11.55 14.36 16.07
C GLN A 132 -10.34 14.37 17.02
N GLY A 133 -10.58 14.52 18.32
CA GLY A 133 -9.49 14.54 19.33
C GLY A 133 -8.70 13.23 19.40
N ARG A 134 -9.38 12.08 19.24
CA ARG A 134 -8.68 10.77 19.18
C ARG A 134 -7.87 10.62 17.90
N PHE A 135 -8.43 11.05 16.77
CA PHE A 135 -7.73 11.06 15.49
C PHE A 135 -6.48 11.93 15.55
N ASP A 136 -6.60 13.19 15.99
CA ASP A 136 -5.50 14.15 16.05
C ASP A 136 -4.35 13.66 16.95
N ASN A 137 -4.70 13.10 18.12
CA ASN A 137 -3.71 12.57 19.04
C ASN A 137 -2.95 11.38 18.45
N PHE A 138 -3.66 10.44 17.81
CA PHE A 138 -3.03 9.27 17.24
C PHE A 138 -2.28 9.60 15.92
N TYR A 139 -2.77 10.54 15.13
CA TYR A 139 -2.04 11.05 13.97
C TYR A 139 -0.71 11.68 14.37
N LYS A 140 -0.73 12.51 15.43
CA LYS A 140 0.51 13.07 15.98
C LYS A 140 1.48 11.98 16.41
N GLN A 141 1.02 10.97 17.17
CA GLN A 141 1.81 9.83 17.59
C GLN A 141 2.41 9.08 16.39
N THR A 142 1.59 8.76 15.37
CA THR A 142 2.02 8.10 14.14
C THR A 142 3.13 8.89 13.44
N LYS A 143 2.95 10.21 13.34
CA LYS A 143 3.93 11.10 12.71
C LYS A 143 5.23 11.15 13.49
N ASP A 144 5.18 11.31 14.80
CA ASP A 144 6.36 11.35 15.68
C ASP A 144 7.15 10.02 15.59
N THR A 145 6.44 8.88 15.50
CA THR A 145 7.05 7.55 15.45
C THR A 145 7.65 7.25 14.08
N PHE A 146 6.91 7.43 12.99
CA PHE A 146 7.28 6.87 11.67
C PHE A 146 7.83 7.91 10.69
N TYR A 147 7.45 9.20 10.79
CA TYR A 147 7.84 10.19 9.80
C TYR A 147 9.31 10.60 9.95
N ASP A 148 10.07 10.58 8.85
CA ASP A 148 11.51 10.94 8.82
C ASP A 148 11.76 12.37 8.28
N GLY A 149 10.68 13.14 8.03
CA GLY A 149 10.73 14.46 7.40
C GLY A 149 10.44 14.43 5.90
N VAL A 150 10.46 13.25 5.29
CA VAL A 150 10.21 13.02 3.86
C VAL A 150 9.06 12.02 3.65
N GLN A 151 9.06 10.91 4.37
CA GLN A 151 8.13 9.78 4.22
C GLN A 151 7.89 9.10 5.55
N PHE A 152 6.94 8.18 5.63
CA PHE A 152 6.77 7.31 6.78
C PHE A 152 7.64 6.05 6.60
N SER A 153 8.53 5.78 7.59
CA SER A 153 9.22 4.49 7.65
C SER A 153 8.20 3.37 7.71
N TYR A 154 8.33 2.34 6.86
CA TYR A 154 7.36 1.24 6.90
C TYR A 154 7.48 0.41 8.18
N ARG A 155 8.68 0.38 8.83
CA ARG A 155 9.02 -0.51 9.94
C ARG A 155 9.93 0.18 10.95
N ILE A 156 9.63 -0.05 12.23
CA ILE A 156 10.48 0.28 13.39
C ILE A 156 10.81 -1.04 14.06
N ASP A 157 12.10 -1.34 14.27
CA ASP A 157 12.51 -2.55 14.98
C ASP A 157 12.23 -2.49 16.50
N GLU A 158 12.44 -3.58 17.21
CA GLU A 158 12.21 -3.66 18.66
C GLU A 158 13.16 -2.74 19.47
N GLN A 159 14.28 -2.31 18.88
CA GLN A 159 15.22 -1.37 19.47
C GLN A 159 14.83 0.10 19.19
N GLY A 160 13.75 0.35 18.46
CA GLY A 160 13.26 1.68 18.10
C GLY A 160 13.97 2.30 16.89
N ASN A 161 14.73 1.55 16.11
CA ASN A 161 15.40 2.07 14.91
C ASN A 161 14.41 2.14 13.74
N LYS A 162 14.34 3.30 13.10
CA LYS A 162 13.56 3.51 11.86
C LYS A 162 14.30 2.93 10.65
N TYR A 163 13.58 2.18 9.82
CA TYR A 163 14.05 1.83 8.49
C TYR A 163 14.00 3.06 7.57
N ASN A 164 14.94 3.17 6.63
CA ASN A 164 14.98 4.31 5.70
C ASN A 164 14.01 4.14 4.51
N VAL A 165 13.28 3.06 4.46
CA VAL A 165 12.37 2.67 3.38
C VAL A 165 10.93 2.90 3.81
N ASN A 166 10.09 3.40 2.90
CA ASN A 166 8.63 3.42 3.05
C ASN A 166 7.99 2.22 2.33
N ALA A 167 6.70 2.04 2.56
CA ALA A 167 5.81 1.33 1.64
C ALA A 167 4.80 2.35 1.11
N SER A 168 4.72 2.51 -0.21
CA SER A 168 3.90 3.58 -0.80
C SER A 168 2.42 3.45 -0.45
N ILE A 169 1.92 2.22 -0.27
CA ILE A 169 0.54 1.97 0.19
C ILE A 169 0.30 2.52 1.59
N ASP A 170 1.31 2.49 2.48
CA ASP A 170 1.15 2.97 3.86
C ASP A 170 1.10 4.48 3.90
N ASP A 171 1.97 5.16 3.12
CA ASP A 171 1.91 6.61 2.95
C ASP A 171 0.55 7.03 2.38
N LEU A 172 0.06 6.33 1.33
CA LEU A 172 -1.27 6.60 0.77
C LEU A 172 -2.39 6.39 1.80
N ARG A 173 -2.32 5.34 2.60
CA ARG A 173 -3.32 5.01 3.63
C ARG A 173 -3.37 6.08 4.71
N ILE A 174 -2.21 6.61 5.13
CA ILE A 174 -2.13 7.72 6.08
C ILE A 174 -2.68 9.02 5.47
N ILE A 175 -2.32 9.35 4.23
CA ILE A 175 -2.87 10.51 3.51
C ILE A 175 -4.39 10.37 3.37
N ARG A 176 -4.87 9.19 2.97
CA ARG A 176 -6.30 8.90 2.84
C ARG A 176 -7.03 9.12 4.17
N SER A 177 -6.48 8.68 5.28
CA SER A 177 -7.10 8.87 6.60
C SER A 177 -7.32 10.35 6.96
N LEU A 178 -6.39 11.23 6.55
CA LEU A 178 -6.54 12.69 6.72
C LEU A 178 -7.66 13.26 5.83
N ILE A 179 -7.82 12.73 4.61
CA ILE A 179 -8.89 13.13 3.70
C ILE A 179 -10.25 12.67 4.27
N GLU A 180 -10.35 11.41 4.71
CA GLU A 180 -11.53 10.82 5.35
C GLU A 180 -11.93 11.62 6.60
N ALA A 181 -10.96 11.92 7.48
CA ALA A 181 -11.17 12.73 8.69
C ALA A 181 -11.65 14.16 8.35
N GLY A 182 -11.02 14.81 7.36
CA GLY A 182 -11.44 16.14 6.88
C GLY A 182 -12.87 16.16 6.39
N GLY A 183 -13.30 15.13 5.67
CA GLY A 183 -14.67 14.95 5.20
C GLY A 183 -15.65 14.68 6.34
N HIS A 184 -15.33 13.74 7.23
CA HIS A 184 -16.21 13.34 8.34
C HIS A 184 -16.38 14.46 9.37
N PHE A 185 -15.28 15.06 9.83
CA PHE A 185 -15.33 16.15 10.81
C PHE A 185 -15.70 17.51 10.19
N LYS A 186 -15.88 17.58 8.86
CA LYS A 186 -16.21 18.80 8.11
C LYS A 186 -15.24 19.94 8.40
N THR A 187 -13.93 19.67 8.31
CA THR A 187 -12.87 20.59 8.64
C THR A 187 -11.81 20.65 7.53
N ASP A 188 -11.18 21.81 7.39
CA ASP A 188 -10.05 22.03 6.48
C ASP A 188 -8.69 22.00 7.21
N GLN A 189 -8.68 21.69 8.51
CA GLN A 189 -7.45 21.71 9.30
C GLN A 189 -6.36 20.76 8.79
N TYR A 190 -6.74 19.69 8.07
CA TYR A 190 -5.79 18.69 7.52
C TYR A 190 -5.26 19.07 6.14
N ASP A 191 -5.82 20.07 5.44
CA ASP A 191 -5.51 20.36 4.04
C ASP A 191 -4.03 20.70 3.80
N GLN A 192 -3.45 21.50 4.69
CA GLN A 192 -2.03 21.84 4.62
C GLN A 192 -1.13 20.60 4.80
N GLU A 193 -1.53 19.71 5.69
CA GLU A 193 -0.78 18.47 5.94
C GLU A 193 -0.95 17.48 4.78
N ILE A 194 -2.16 17.30 4.24
CA ILE A 194 -2.43 16.50 3.05
C ILE A 194 -1.57 17.02 1.89
N LYS A 195 -1.54 18.34 1.68
CA LYS A 195 -0.75 18.95 0.62
C LYS A 195 0.76 18.73 0.82
N LYS A 196 1.25 18.85 2.06
CA LYS A 196 2.66 18.63 2.40
C LYS A 196 3.06 17.18 2.15
N LEU A 197 2.30 16.22 2.70
CA LEU A 197 2.56 14.78 2.54
C LEU A 197 2.39 14.34 1.09
N GLY A 198 1.32 14.81 0.41
CA GLY A 198 1.10 14.53 -1.00
C GLY A 198 2.24 15.01 -1.89
N LYS A 199 2.78 16.22 -1.65
CA LYS A 199 3.95 16.72 -2.38
C LYS A 199 5.18 15.84 -2.18
N SER A 200 5.40 15.35 -0.96
CA SER A 200 6.49 14.44 -0.67
C SER A 200 6.28 13.09 -1.36
N PHE A 201 5.06 12.55 -1.26
CA PHE A 201 4.64 11.31 -1.91
C PHE A 201 4.86 11.36 -3.43
N MET A 202 4.43 12.45 -4.09
CA MET A 202 4.66 12.64 -5.53
C MET A 202 6.15 12.66 -5.92
N LYS A 203 7.03 13.02 -4.98
CA LYS A 203 8.49 13.03 -5.20
C LYS A 203 9.15 11.69 -4.92
N THR A 204 8.68 10.93 -3.93
CA THR A 204 9.36 9.72 -3.42
C THR A 204 8.72 8.44 -3.94
N SER A 205 7.41 8.34 -3.86
CA SER A 205 6.63 7.15 -4.19
C SER A 205 6.10 7.13 -5.62
N MET A 206 6.48 8.15 -6.42
CA MET A 206 6.16 8.22 -7.84
C MET A 206 7.44 8.35 -8.67
N LYS A 207 7.49 7.63 -9.78
CA LYS A 207 8.51 7.79 -10.82
C LYS A 207 7.81 8.13 -12.12
N ASP A 208 8.12 9.30 -12.71
CA ASP A 208 7.44 9.81 -13.90
C ASP A 208 5.90 9.83 -13.75
N ASN A 209 5.38 10.18 -12.57
CA ASN A 209 3.97 10.12 -12.15
C ASN A 209 3.36 8.71 -12.13
N ILE A 210 4.17 7.65 -12.12
CA ILE A 210 3.74 6.27 -11.95
C ILE A 210 4.08 5.83 -10.53
N LEU A 211 3.10 5.24 -9.83
CA LEU A 211 3.27 4.69 -8.49
C LEU A 211 4.35 3.60 -8.51
N ILE A 212 5.20 3.62 -7.50
CA ILE A 212 6.21 2.59 -7.23
C ILE A 212 6.09 2.11 -5.79
N ASP A 213 6.56 0.89 -5.52
CA ASP A 213 6.30 0.23 -4.24
C ASP A 213 7.00 0.90 -3.06
N PHE A 214 8.23 1.38 -3.25
CA PHE A 214 9.00 1.98 -2.16
C PHE A 214 10.04 2.99 -2.64
N TYR A 215 10.50 3.80 -1.69
CA TYR A 215 11.65 4.69 -1.79
C TYR A 215 12.53 4.54 -0.55
N ASP A 216 13.84 4.42 -0.75
CA ASP A 216 14.82 4.48 0.33
C ASP A 216 15.34 5.91 0.48
N SER A 217 14.99 6.58 1.59
CA SER A 217 15.33 7.98 1.84
C SER A 217 16.84 8.21 2.04
N LYS A 218 17.61 7.17 2.37
CA LYS A 218 19.07 7.24 2.56
C LYS A 218 19.84 7.02 1.27
N SER A 219 19.58 5.92 0.56
CA SER A 219 20.24 5.60 -0.71
C SER A 219 19.65 6.34 -1.91
N LYS A 220 18.45 6.93 -1.76
CA LYS A 220 17.66 7.56 -2.83
C LYS A 220 17.18 6.57 -3.90
N GLN A 221 17.24 5.29 -3.61
CA GLN A 221 16.78 4.25 -4.52
C GLN A 221 15.24 4.20 -4.55
N GLN A 222 14.69 4.13 -5.74
CA GLN A 222 13.27 3.90 -6.00
C GLN A 222 13.04 2.47 -6.48
N SER A 223 11.90 1.88 -6.12
CA SER A 223 11.44 0.62 -6.70
C SER A 223 11.26 0.74 -8.21
N SER A 224 11.44 -0.35 -8.94
CA SER A 224 11.05 -0.48 -10.34
C SER A 224 9.71 -1.20 -10.53
N GLU A 225 9.00 -1.47 -9.44
CA GLU A 225 7.80 -2.28 -9.41
C GLU A 225 6.61 -1.48 -8.88
N THR A 226 5.42 -1.85 -9.35
CA THR A 226 4.13 -1.42 -8.82
C THR A 226 3.33 -2.65 -8.44
N SER A 227 3.10 -2.86 -7.17
CA SER A 227 2.15 -3.84 -6.65
C SER A 227 0.72 -3.39 -6.98
N LEU A 228 -0.09 -4.25 -7.60
CA LEU A 228 -1.43 -3.85 -8.08
C LEU A 228 -2.35 -3.43 -6.94
N PHE A 229 -2.24 -4.09 -5.80
CA PHE A 229 -3.01 -3.77 -4.60
C PHE A 229 -2.55 -2.47 -3.88
N TYR A 230 -1.44 -1.84 -4.33
CA TYR A 230 -1.04 -0.51 -3.87
C TYR A 230 -1.80 0.61 -4.59
N ILE A 231 -2.42 0.32 -5.73
CA ILE A 231 -3.08 1.31 -6.58
C ILE A 231 -4.46 1.66 -5.99
N ASP A 232 -4.49 2.59 -5.05
CA ASP A 232 -5.71 3.21 -4.52
C ASP A 232 -6.17 4.33 -5.46
N LEU A 233 -7.02 3.97 -6.43
CA LEU A 233 -7.45 4.86 -7.52
C LEU A 233 -8.16 6.13 -7.03
N ILE A 234 -8.95 6.05 -5.95
CA ILE A 234 -9.66 7.24 -5.43
C ILE A 234 -8.69 8.22 -4.78
N THR A 235 -7.74 7.72 -3.98
CA THR A 235 -6.72 8.56 -3.32
C THR A 235 -5.74 9.14 -4.33
N LEU A 236 -5.30 8.35 -5.31
CA LEU A 236 -4.47 8.84 -6.42
C LEU A 236 -5.20 9.89 -7.24
N GLY A 237 -6.49 9.70 -7.55
CA GLY A 237 -7.31 10.68 -8.27
C GLY A 237 -7.39 12.02 -7.54
N TYR A 238 -7.59 11.98 -6.21
CA TYR A 238 -7.57 13.18 -5.37
C TYR A 238 -6.21 13.90 -5.43
N LEU A 239 -5.10 13.17 -5.27
CA LEU A 239 -3.75 13.74 -5.30
C LEU A 239 -3.39 14.26 -6.70
N TYR A 240 -3.74 13.56 -7.78
CA TYR A 240 -3.47 14.01 -9.14
C TYR A 240 -4.21 15.30 -9.48
N LYS A 241 -5.47 15.43 -9.06
CA LYS A 241 -6.21 16.69 -9.13
C LYS A 241 -5.48 17.81 -8.39
N GLU A 242 -5.08 17.58 -7.13
CA GLU A 242 -4.43 18.59 -6.28
C GLU A 242 -3.10 19.07 -6.87
N PHE A 243 -2.33 18.17 -7.52
CA PHE A 243 -1.03 18.50 -8.10
C PHE A 243 -1.04 18.74 -9.61
N GLY A 244 -2.20 18.79 -10.24
CA GLY A 244 -2.35 19.07 -11.67
C GLY A 244 -1.75 18.00 -12.58
N ILE A 245 -1.74 16.73 -12.14
CA ILE A 245 -1.30 15.59 -12.94
C ILE A 245 -2.43 15.15 -13.88
N SER A 246 -2.08 14.79 -15.14
CA SER A 246 -3.08 14.36 -16.14
C SER A 246 -3.79 13.06 -15.74
N ALA A 247 -5.09 12.98 -16.08
CA ALA A 247 -5.88 11.75 -15.95
C ALA A 247 -5.31 10.56 -16.71
N ASP A 248 -4.44 10.78 -17.70
CA ASP A 248 -3.76 9.70 -18.44
C ASP A 248 -2.94 8.81 -17.51
N TYR A 249 -2.27 9.38 -16.50
CA TYR A 249 -1.52 8.60 -15.52
C TYR A 249 -2.43 7.76 -14.61
N LEU A 250 -3.60 8.28 -14.24
CA LEU A 250 -4.59 7.52 -13.48
C LEU A 250 -5.19 6.39 -14.32
N GLN A 251 -5.45 6.67 -15.61
CA GLN A 251 -5.88 5.66 -16.58
C GLN A 251 -4.82 4.56 -16.76
N TYR A 252 -3.55 4.92 -16.80
CA TYR A 252 -2.46 3.95 -16.89
C TYR A 252 -2.42 3.03 -15.66
N HIS A 253 -2.60 3.57 -14.43
CA HIS A 253 -2.70 2.74 -13.23
C HIS A 253 -3.88 1.78 -13.29
N TYR A 254 -5.03 2.24 -13.79
CA TYR A 254 -6.16 1.35 -14.02
C TYR A 254 -5.83 0.25 -15.05
N GLN A 255 -5.15 0.60 -16.15
CA GLN A 255 -4.73 -0.38 -17.15
C GLN A 255 -3.79 -1.44 -16.56
N LEU A 256 -2.84 -1.05 -15.71
CA LEU A 256 -1.99 -2.02 -15.00
C LEU A 256 -2.82 -3.03 -14.20
N ILE A 257 -3.90 -2.58 -13.57
CA ILE A 257 -4.79 -3.51 -12.84
C ILE A 257 -5.59 -4.36 -13.83
N ASP A 258 -6.21 -3.76 -14.85
CA ASP A 258 -7.09 -4.45 -15.79
C ASP A 258 -6.33 -5.51 -16.62
N ASP A 259 -5.11 -5.18 -17.09
CA ASP A 259 -4.22 -6.11 -17.80
C ASP A 259 -3.63 -7.18 -16.87
N GLY A 260 -3.57 -6.90 -15.56
CA GLY A 260 -3.15 -7.86 -14.54
C GLY A 260 -4.25 -8.84 -14.10
N TYR A 261 -5.47 -8.73 -14.64
CA TYR A 261 -6.54 -9.69 -14.41
C TYR A 261 -6.21 -11.05 -15.01
N ILE A 262 -6.35 -12.12 -14.24
CA ILE A 262 -5.91 -13.45 -14.69
C ILE A 262 -6.87 -14.04 -15.72
N SER A 263 -8.12 -14.31 -15.32
CA SER A 263 -9.17 -14.82 -16.21
C SER A 263 -10.53 -14.89 -15.50
N ASP A 264 -11.60 -15.15 -16.24
CA ASP A 264 -12.93 -15.36 -15.65
C ASP A 264 -13.03 -16.70 -14.87
N ASP A 265 -12.17 -17.67 -15.16
CA ASP A 265 -12.09 -18.94 -14.40
C ASP A 265 -11.33 -18.75 -13.08
N LEU A 266 -10.35 -17.85 -13.03
CA LEU A 266 -9.63 -17.40 -11.85
C LEU A 266 -9.69 -15.88 -11.78
N PRO A 267 -10.79 -15.28 -11.30
CA PRO A 267 -11.03 -13.84 -11.38
C PRO A 267 -10.32 -13.05 -10.27
N LEU A 268 -9.02 -13.28 -10.20
CA LEU A 268 -8.05 -12.66 -9.31
C LEU A 268 -7.04 -11.87 -10.15
N TYR A 269 -6.09 -11.22 -9.48
CA TYR A 269 -5.15 -10.31 -10.10
C TYR A 269 -3.71 -10.75 -9.86
N GLN A 270 -2.81 -10.42 -10.79
CA GLN A 270 -1.37 -10.53 -10.63
C GLN A 270 -0.91 -9.71 -9.42
N THR A 271 0.23 -10.11 -8.83
CA THR A 271 0.76 -9.43 -7.64
C THR A 271 1.30 -8.04 -7.97
N LYS A 272 2.19 -7.95 -8.96
CA LYS A 272 2.88 -6.70 -9.30
C LYS A 272 3.32 -6.64 -10.76
N PHE A 273 3.57 -5.43 -11.23
CA PHE A 273 4.14 -5.12 -12.53
C PHE A 273 5.55 -4.55 -12.38
N ASN A 274 6.51 -5.10 -13.13
CA ASN A 274 7.88 -4.62 -13.15
C ASN A 274 8.11 -3.77 -14.40
N HIS A 275 8.34 -2.48 -14.21
CA HIS A 275 8.50 -1.48 -15.29
C HIS A 275 9.82 -1.60 -16.06
N GLN A 276 10.83 -2.27 -15.52
CA GLN A 276 12.10 -2.50 -16.23
C GLN A 276 11.98 -3.65 -17.22
N THR A 277 11.32 -4.74 -16.82
CA THR A 277 11.11 -5.93 -17.63
C THR A 277 9.83 -5.84 -18.47
N ASN A 278 8.91 -4.92 -18.12
CA ASN A 278 7.59 -4.76 -18.71
C ASN A 278 6.74 -6.04 -18.59
N LYS A 279 6.76 -6.66 -17.39
CA LYS A 279 6.07 -7.94 -17.13
C LYS A 279 5.39 -7.91 -15.77
N TYR A 280 4.28 -8.65 -15.69
CA TYR A 280 3.70 -9.03 -14.41
C TYR A 280 4.55 -10.11 -13.75
N GLU A 281 4.68 -10.03 -12.45
CA GLU A 281 5.45 -10.95 -11.64
C GLU A 281 4.58 -11.52 -10.52
N ASN A 282 4.64 -12.85 -10.39
CA ASN A 282 4.12 -13.62 -9.28
C ASN A 282 5.08 -14.79 -9.05
N ASN A 283 5.05 -15.39 -7.89
CA ASN A 283 5.91 -16.53 -7.56
C ASN A 283 5.21 -17.88 -7.86
N GLY A 284 4.36 -17.93 -8.89
CA GLY A 284 3.54 -19.10 -9.22
C GLY A 284 2.32 -19.27 -8.30
N THR A 285 2.14 -18.36 -7.35
CA THR A 285 1.01 -18.33 -6.42
C THR A 285 0.48 -16.91 -6.27
N LEU A 286 -0.81 -16.79 -5.98
CA LEU A 286 -1.51 -15.54 -5.72
C LEU A 286 -1.88 -15.48 -4.24
N ASN A 287 -1.50 -14.42 -3.56
CA ASN A 287 -1.96 -14.11 -2.23
C ASN A 287 -3.38 -13.52 -2.33
N ILE A 288 -4.33 -14.12 -1.63
CA ILE A 288 -5.74 -13.67 -1.71
C ILE A 288 -5.94 -12.26 -1.17
N ILE A 289 -5.23 -11.86 -0.11
CA ILE A 289 -5.35 -10.50 0.48
C ILE A 289 -4.96 -9.45 -0.56
N GLU A 290 -3.90 -9.66 -1.33
CA GLU A 290 -3.45 -8.74 -2.37
C GLU A 290 -4.52 -8.57 -3.47
N SER A 291 -5.08 -9.68 -3.96
CA SER A 291 -6.17 -9.63 -4.95
C SER A 291 -7.44 -9.00 -4.37
N LEU A 292 -7.81 -9.30 -3.12
CA LEU A 292 -8.98 -8.70 -2.48
C LEU A 292 -8.83 -7.19 -2.28
N LEU A 293 -7.64 -6.70 -1.90
CA LEU A 293 -7.37 -5.26 -1.81
C LEU A 293 -7.47 -4.59 -3.18
N THR A 294 -6.97 -5.23 -4.23
CA THR A 294 -7.15 -4.75 -5.61
C THR A 294 -8.63 -4.65 -5.97
N ILE A 295 -9.43 -5.66 -5.62
CA ILE A 295 -10.90 -5.66 -5.85
C ILE A 295 -11.57 -4.54 -5.04
N VAL A 296 -11.19 -4.31 -3.77
CA VAL A 296 -11.71 -3.17 -2.97
C VAL A 296 -11.47 -1.85 -3.69
N HIS A 297 -10.23 -1.59 -4.13
CA HIS A 297 -9.89 -0.34 -4.81
C HIS A 297 -10.64 -0.14 -6.13
N LEU A 298 -10.90 -1.22 -6.86
CA LEU A 298 -11.76 -1.18 -8.05
C LEU A 298 -13.23 -0.97 -7.70
N SER A 299 -13.73 -1.62 -6.65
CA SER A 299 -15.11 -1.49 -6.18
C SER A 299 -15.44 -0.07 -5.71
N GLU A 300 -14.52 0.56 -4.97
CA GLU A 300 -14.66 1.93 -4.49
C GLU A 300 -14.88 2.95 -5.63
N VAL A 301 -14.42 2.64 -6.82
CA VAL A 301 -14.58 3.49 -8.01
C VAL A 301 -15.58 2.92 -9.04
N GLY A 302 -16.28 1.84 -8.69
CA GLY A 302 -17.30 1.18 -9.53
C GLY A 302 -16.71 0.53 -10.78
N MET A 303 -15.48 0.01 -10.71
CA MET A 303 -14.75 -0.60 -11.83
C MET A 303 -14.35 -2.07 -11.58
N ALA A 304 -14.80 -2.68 -10.48
CA ALA A 304 -14.57 -4.08 -10.23
C ALA A 304 -15.29 -4.96 -11.28
N LYS A 305 -14.63 -6.06 -11.66
CA LYS A 305 -15.24 -7.04 -12.56
C LYS A 305 -16.30 -7.86 -11.79
N GLN A 306 -17.47 -8.06 -12.40
CA GLN A 306 -18.56 -8.82 -11.76
C GLN A 306 -18.12 -10.25 -11.43
N THR A 307 -17.30 -10.87 -12.29
CA THR A 307 -16.72 -12.21 -12.06
C THR A 307 -15.89 -12.25 -10.76
N SER A 308 -15.11 -11.20 -10.48
CA SER A 308 -14.34 -11.08 -9.21
C SER A 308 -15.29 -10.97 -8.00
N ILE A 309 -16.33 -10.15 -8.09
CA ILE A 309 -17.33 -10.02 -7.03
C ILE A 309 -18.07 -11.33 -6.77
N ASP A 310 -18.48 -12.04 -7.84
CA ASP A 310 -19.15 -13.32 -7.75
C ASP A 310 -18.25 -14.42 -7.16
N PHE A 311 -16.97 -14.41 -7.49
CA PHE A 311 -15.98 -15.28 -6.86
C PHE A 311 -15.89 -15.01 -5.36
N VAL A 312 -15.70 -13.76 -4.95
CA VAL A 312 -15.63 -13.39 -3.52
C VAL A 312 -16.91 -13.83 -2.79
N ARG A 313 -18.10 -13.52 -3.35
CA ARG A 313 -19.38 -13.93 -2.77
C ARG A 313 -19.47 -15.44 -2.59
N LYS A 314 -19.11 -16.22 -3.63
CA LYS A 314 -19.12 -17.68 -3.59
C LYS A 314 -18.17 -18.22 -2.49
N GLN A 315 -16.92 -17.72 -2.45
CA GLN A 315 -15.94 -18.18 -1.46
C GLN A 315 -16.35 -17.82 -0.03
N VAL A 316 -16.94 -16.65 0.18
CA VAL A 316 -17.50 -16.24 1.48
C VAL A 316 -18.64 -17.15 1.90
N GLN A 317 -19.62 -17.41 1.03
CA GLN A 317 -20.76 -18.29 1.33
C GLN A 317 -20.33 -19.72 1.66
N GLN A 318 -19.28 -20.20 1.04
CA GLN A 318 -18.74 -21.55 1.28
C GLN A 318 -17.77 -21.60 2.46
N GLY A 319 -17.32 -20.46 3.00
CA GLY A 319 -16.27 -20.40 4.01
C GLY A 319 -14.93 -20.93 3.51
N THR A 320 -14.59 -20.67 2.25
CA THR A 320 -13.43 -21.22 1.53
C THR A 320 -12.52 -20.16 0.92
N LEU A 321 -12.47 -18.96 1.53
CA LEU A 321 -11.58 -17.89 1.11
C LEU A 321 -10.16 -18.20 1.63
N PHE A 322 -9.46 -19.10 0.92
CA PHE A 322 -8.13 -19.58 1.30
C PHE A 322 -7.04 -18.53 1.05
N ASN A 323 -5.93 -18.62 1.79
CA ASN A 323 -4.85 -17.60 1.78
C ASN A 323 -4.11 -17.48 0.46
N SER A 324 -3.98 -18.58 -0.29
CA SER A 324 -3.28 -18.56 -1.57
C SER A 324 -3.83 -19.56 -2.56
N TYR A 325 -3.71 -19.21 -3.83
CA TYR A 325 -4.13 -20.03 -4.97
C TYR A 325 -2.97 -20.15 -5.96
N ASP A 326 -2.86 -21.30 -6.64
CA ASP A 326 -2.02 -21.42 -7.82
C ASP A 326 -2.68 -20.73 -9.04
N LEU A 327 -1.96 -20.61 -10.14
CA LEU A 327 -2.49 -19.97 -11.35
C LEU A 327 -3.56 -20.78 -12.07
N ASN A 328 -3.87 -22.00 -11.62
CA ASN A 328 -4.98 -22.82 -12.11
C ASN A 328 -6.22 -22.67 -11.21
N GLY A 329 -6.15 -21.84 -10.15
CA GLY A 329 -7.25 -21.61 -9.22
C GLY A 329 -7.37 -22.65 -8.10
N SER A 330 -6.39 -23.56 -7.95
CA SER A 330 -6.37 -24.51 -6.86
C SER A 330 -5.78 -23.88 -5.60
N PRO A 331 -6.38 -24.09 -4.41
CA PRO A 331 -5.78 -23.61 -3.15
C PRO A 331 -4.41 -24.26 -2.92
N VAL A 332 -3.38 -23.45 -2.67
CA VAL A 332 -2.04 -23.95 -2.32
C VAL A 332 -2.03 -24.48 -0.88
N ASP A 333 -2.76 -23.83 -0.01
CA ASP A 333 -3.07 -24.29 1.34
C ASP A 333 -4.55 -23.98 1.67
N LYS A 334 -5.07 -24.58 2.73
CA LYS A 334 -6.44 -24.37 3.19
C LYS A 334 -6.53 -23.46 4.42
N ASN A 335 -5.45 -22.76 4.75
CA ASN A 335 -5.48 -21.75 5.79
C ASN A 335 -6.30 -20.54 5.36
N GLN A 336 -6.85 -19.83 6.31
CA GLN A 336 -7.71 -18.66 6.11
C GLN A 336 -7.38 -17.60 7.15
N TYR A 337 -7.40 -16.33 6.75
CA TYR A 337 -7.17 -15.21 7.64
C TYR A 337 -8.45 -14.40 7.87
N ALA A 338 -8.62 -13.90 9.08
CA ALA A 338 -9.71 -12.98 9.41
C ALA A 338 -9.71 -11.75 8.49
N ALA A 339 -8.53 -11.23 8.14
CA ALA A 339 -8.40 -10.08 7.24
C ALA A 339 -9.05 -10.33 5.86
N SER A 340 -8.99 -11.55 5.32
CA SER A 340 -9.62 -11.86 4.02
C SER A 340 -11.13 -11.65 4.05
N TYR A 341 -11.79 -12.06 5.12
CA TYR A 341 -13.24 -11.85 5.31
C TYR A 341 -13.56 -10.40 5.65
N ALA A 342 -12.70 -9.71 6.40
CA ALA A 342 -12.86 -8.29 6.65
C ALA A 342 -12.80 -7.49 5.33
N ILE A 343 -11.83 -7.79 4.43
CA ILE A 343 -11.73 -7.14 3.13
C ILE A 343 -12.92 -7.51 2.23
N ALA A 344 -13.41 -8.76 2.27
CA ALA A 344 -14.63 -9.16 1.57
C ALA A 344 -15.86 -8.36 2.05
N ALA A 345 -15.95 -8.07 3.36
CA ALA A 345 -16.99 -7.19 3.88
C ALA A 345 -16.85 -5.75 3.34
N LEU A 346 -15.61 -5.20 3.25
CA LEU A 346 -15.37 -3.89 2.66
C LEU A 346 -15.73 -3.85 1.16
N ILE A 347 -15.53 -4.95 0.42
CA ILE A 347 -16.01 -5.08 -0.96
C ILE A 347 -17.54 -4.96 -0.97
N GLY A 348 -18.24 -5.68 -0.07
CA GLY A 348 -19.69 -5.58 0.07
C GLY A 348 -20.16 -4.14 0.34
N VAL A 349 -19.43 -3.40 1.18
CA VAL A 349 -19.71 -1.97 1.43
C VAL A 349 -19.53 -1.14 0.17
N ALA A 350 -18.41 -1.29 -0.54
CA ALA A 350 -18.09 -0.52 -1.75
C ALA A 350 -19.07 -0.78 -2.89
N GLU A 351 -19.53 -2.03 -3.04
CA GLU A 351 -20.53 -2.44 -4.04
C GLU A 351 -21.99 -2.19 -3.60
N ASN A 352 -22.21 -1.63 -2.39
CA ASN A 352 -23.53 -1.50 -1.79
C ASN A 352 -24.28 -2.86 -1.69
N ASP A 353 -23.53 -3.93 -1.47
CA ASP A 353 -24.02 -5.30 -1.33
C ASP A 353 -24.10 -5.71 0.14
N LYS A 354 -25.26 -5.46 0.74
CA LYS A 354 -25.53 -5.78 2.12
C LYS A 354 -25.47 -7.29 2.43
N GLU A 355 -25.80 -8.13 1.46
CA GLU A 355 -25.80 -9.59 1.63
C GLU A 355 -24.36 -10.11 1.69
N LEU A 356 -23.48 -9.64 0.78
CA LEU A 356 -22.06 -9.96 0.82
C LEU A 356 -21.42 -9.48 2.13
N TYR A 357 -21.69 -8.22 2.53
CA TYR A 357 -21.19 -7.69 3.80
C TYR A 357 -21.58 -8.58 4.97
N ARG A 358 -22.87 -8.89 5.13
CA ARG A 358 -23.37 -9.70 6.25
C ARG A 358 -22.81 -11.12 6.25
N ALA A 359 -22.74 -11.76 5.09
CA ALA A 359 -22.15 -13.08 4.96
C ALA A 359 -20.66 -13.07 5.38
N ALA A 360 -19.89 -12.09 4.91
CA ALA A 360 -18.49 -11.94 5.25
C ALA A 360 -18.28 -11.68 6.75
N ILE A 361 -19.08 -10.78 7.36
CA ILE A 361 -19.05 -10.52 8.82
C ILE A 361 -19.42 -11.76 9.62
N THR A 362 -20.40 -12.55 9.16
CA THR A 362 -20.79 -13.80 9.84
C THR A 362 -19.62 -14.79 9.89
N VAL A 363 -18.89 -14.95 8.78
CA VAL A 363 -17.71 -15.82 8.79
C VAL A 363 -16.57 -15.20 9.61
N LEU A 364 -16.32 -13.90 9.45
CA LEU A 364 -15.32 -13.16 10.25
C LEU A 364 -15.53 -13.37 11.74
N ASN A 365 -16.77 -13.27 12.22
CA ASN A 365 -17.14 -13.47 13.63
C ASN A 365 -16.71 -14.84 14.19
N ASN A 366 -16.60 -15.89 13.35
CA ASN A 366 -16.17 -17.22 13.78
C ASN A 366 -14.66 -17.27 14.12
N PHE A 367 -13.87 -16.33 13.62
CA PHE A 367 -12.45 -16.22 13.94
C PHE A 367 -12.18 -15.43 15.22
N GLN A 368 -13.14 -14.64 15.73
CA GLN A 368 -12.95 -13.88 16.95
C GLN A 368 -12.89 -14.81 18.17
N ILE A 369 -11.92 -14.59 19.04
CA ILE A 369 -11.73 -15.39 20.25
C ILE A 369 -12.74 -14.94 21.32
N MET A 370 -13.73 -15.79 21.59
CA MET A 370 -14.81 -15.51 22.55
C MET A 370 -14.66 -16.24 23.88
N ASP A 371 -13.55 -16.95 24.09
CA ASP A 371 -13.21 -17.58 25.38
C ASP A 371 -12.63 -16.52 26.32
N SER A 372 -13.39 -16.11 27.33
CA SER A 372 -12.98 -15.07 28.29
C SER A 372 -11.76 -15.46 29.16
N SER A 373 -11.42 -16.75 29.23
CA SER A 373 -10.21 -17.23 29.92
C SER A 373 -8.93 -17.09 29.06
N SER A 374 -9.09 -16.84 27.76
CA SER A 374 -7.97 -16.69 26.83
C SER A 374 -7.28 -15.33 26.99
N PRO A 375 -5.91 -15.27 26.99
CA PRO A 375 -5.19 -14.00 27.01
C PRO A 375 -5.44 -13.14 25.76
N ILE A 376 -5.97 -13.74 24.69
CA ILE A 376 -6.30 -13.07 23.42
C ILE A 376 -7.83 -12.95 23.22
N TYR A 377 -8.60 -12.95 24.33
CA TYR A 377 -10.05 -12.74 24.32
C TYR A 377 -10.41 -11.44 23.61
N GLY A 378 -11.34 -11.50 22.68
CA GLY A 378 -11.81 -10.37 21.87
C GLY A 378 -11.00 -10.12 20.58
N GLY A 379 -9.80 -10.66 20.46
CA GLY A 379 -8.94 -10.52 19.28
C GLY A 379 -9.17 -11.62 18.23
N PHE A 380 -8.55 -11.42 17.07
CA PHE A 380 -8.46 -12.38 15.99
C PHE A 380 -7.07 -13.01 15.99
N GLY A 381 -6.98 -14.30 16.32
CA GLY A 381 -5.70 -14.99 16.42
C GLY A 381 -5.88 -16.51 16.52
N ASP A 382 -4.76 -17.20 16.61
CA ASP A 382 -4.75 -18.65 16.76
C ASP A 382 -5.01 -19.07 18.21
N LYS A 383 -6.03 -19.90 18.41
CA LYS A 383 -6.47 -20.36 19.76
C LYS A 383 -5.40 -21.18 20.47
N VAL A 384 -4.54 -21.89 19.74
CA VAL A 384 -3.53 -22.79 20.31
C VAL A 384 -2.21 -22.06 20.53
N THR A 385 -1.67 -21.44 19.49
CA THR A 385 -0.37 -20.78 19.53
C THR A 385 -0.40 -19.40 20.16
N LYS A 386 -1.59 -18.75 20.24
CA LYS A 386 -1.78 -17.38 20.68
C LYS A 386 -1.12 -16.32 19.78
N GLN A 387 -0.78 -16.69 18.55
CA GLN A 387 -0.32 -15.75 17.53
C GLN A 387 -1.48 -14.82 17.14
N VAL A 388 -1.24 -13.52 17.24
CA VAL A 388 -2.25 -12.49 16.92
C VAL A 388 -1.54 -11.35 16.18
N TYR A 389 -1.82 -11.23 14.90
CA TYR A 389 -1.25 -10.16 14.07
C TYR A 389 -2.15 -8.92 14.06
N SER A 390 -1.55 -7.74 14.22
CA SER A 390 -2.26 -6.45 14.23
C SER A 390 -3.07 -6.23 12.95
N TYR A 391 -2.52 -6.62 11.79
CA TYR A 391 -3.19 -6.47 10.49
C TYR A 391 -4.59 -7.11 10.47
N ASN A 392 -4.70 -8.38 10.89
CA ASN A 392 -5.99 -9.07 10.95
C ASN A 392 -7.00 -8.35 11.83
N ASN A 393 -6.55 -7.85 12.99
CA ASN A 393 -7.39 -7.20 13.98
C ASN A 393 -7.83 -5.80 13.53
N LEU A 394 -6.92 -5.03 12.91
CA LEU A 394 -7.23 -3.68 12.44
C LEU A 394 -8.07 -3.68 11.17
N MET A 395 -7.89 -4.66 10.27
CA MET A 395 -8.78 -4.84 9.13
C MET A 395 -10.19 -5.24 9.57
N ALA A 396 -10.31 -6.15 10.56
CA ALA A 396 -11.61 -6.51 11.14
C ALA A 396 -12.28 -5.31 11.82
N LEU A 397 -11.50 -4.49 12.55
CA LEU A 397 -12.01 -3.28 13.18
C LEU A 397 -12.57 -2.30 12.14
N LEU A 398 -11.84 -2.10 11.03
CA LEU A 398 -12.30 -1.22 9.94
C LEU A 398 -13.57 -1.77 9.27
N ALA A 399 -13.67 -3.09 9.06
CA ALA A 399 -14.87 -3.69 8.48
C ALA A 399 -16.10 -3.56 9.39
N TYR A 400 -15.92 -3.55 10.71
CA TYR A 400 -17.00 -3.36 11.67
C TYR A 400 -17.51 -1.91 11.78
N ASP A 401 -16.87 -0.93 11.11
CA ASP A 401 -17.32 0.47 11.08
C ASP A 401 -18.55 0.68 10.17
N PHE A 402 -18.87 -0.28 9.31
CA PHE A 402 -19.95 -0.21 8.33
C PHE A 402 -21.06 -1.21 8.66
#